data_19f28df993e6a2ad5b29280c7c12bafb
#
_entry.id   19f28df993e6a2ad5b29280c7c12bafb
#
_cell.length_a   1.000
_cell.length_b   1.000
_cell.length_c   1.000
_cell.angle_alpha   90.00
_cell.angle_beta   90.00
_cell.angle_gamma   90.00
#
_symmetry.space_group_name_H-M   'P 1'
#
loop_
_entity.id
_entity.type
_entity.pdbx_description
1 polymer ?
#
loop_
_entity_poly.entity_id
_entity_poly.type
_entity_poly.pdbx_seq_one_letter_code
_entity_poly.pdbx_strand_id
1 'polypeptide(L)'
;MADKIAVMNHGVIEQFGTPREIYDRPATMFVADFIGSPPMNFLRFGGGLAKGAREIVVQGAKVVVPEVREDIAPGDMALGIRPEHIRFDDASKLRGAIYGTEYLGTTQIVAVETADGIIKARVPAEIRLATGDHVGLALSSARLSLFEKGSGRAVRTAIHDVASERRAQHG
;
A
#
# COMPACT_ATOMS: atom_id res chain seq x y z
N MET A 1 23.73 -13.89 -1.29
CA MET A 1 22.58 -12.96 -1.32
C MET A 1 22.19 -12.70 -2.76
N ALA A 2 20.94 -12.87 -3.11
CA ALA A 2 20.50 -12.65 -4.49
C ALA A 2 20.41 -11.14 -4.78
N ASP A 3 21.07 -10.70 -5.86
CA ASP A 3 21.02 -9.31 -6.30
C ASP A 3 19.67 -8.96 -6.93
N LYS A 4 19.04 -9.93 -7.58
CA LYS A 4 17.75 -9.79 -8.24
C LYS A 4 16.93 -11.05 -8.10
N ILE A 5 15.61 -10.88 -8.08
CA ILE A 5 14.64 -11.98 -8.04
C ILE A 5 13.58 -11.79 -9.13
N ALA A 6 12.98 -12.88 -9.54
CA ALA A 6 11.83 -12.87 -10.44
C ALA A 6 10.60 -13.38 -9.66
N VAL A 7 9.52 -12.62 -9.69
CA VAL A 7 8.22 -13.06 -9.15
C VAL A 7 7.42 -13.63 -10.31
N MET A 8 7.02 -14.89 -10.21
CA MET A 8 6.32 -15.59 -11.28
C MET A 8 4.88 -15.93 -10.87
N ASN A 9 3.99 -15.88 -11.85
CA ASN A 9 2.59 -16.25 -11.69
C ASN A 9 2.20 -17.11 -12.90
N HIS A 10 1.87 -18.38 -12.66
CA HIS A 10 1.49 -19.33 -13.72
C HIS A 10 2.47 -19.36 -14.89
N GLY A 11 3.78 -19.39 -14.61
CA GLY A 11 4.83 -19.44 -15.63
C GLY A 11 5.18 -18.11 -16.29
N VAL A 12 4.51 -17.02 -15.93
CA VAL A 12 4.77 -15.67 -16.44
C VAL A 12 5.52 -14.86 -15.38
N ILE A 13 6.55 -14.13 -15.81
CA ILE A 13 7.28 -13.21 -14.93
C ILE A 13 6.43 -11.95 -14.75
N GLU A 14 5.92 -11.74 -13.52
CA GLU A 14 5.19 -10.54 -13.15
C GLU A 14 6.11 -9.35 -12.91
N GLN A 15 7.25 -9.60 -12.27
CA GLN A 15 8.25 -8.58 -11.99
C GLN A 15 9.62 -9.19 -11.80
N PHE A 16 10.63 -8.46 -12.24
CA PHE A 16 12.04 -8.79 -12.05
C PHE A 16 12.77 -7.56 -11.53
N GLY A 17 13.52 -7.70 -10.45
CA GLY A 17 14.27 -6.61 -9.85
C GLY A 17 14.92 -7.01 -8.54
N THR A 18 15.46 -6.03 -7.82
CA THR A 18 16.00 -6.26 -6.48
C THR A 18 14.84 -6.54 -5.51
N PRO A 19 15.08 -7.28 -4.40
CA PRO A 19 14.04 -7.49 -3.39
C PRO A 19 13.43 -6.18 -2.90
N ARG A 20 14.22 -5.16 -2.72
CA ARG A 20 13.75 -3.84 -2.25
C ARG A 20 12.86 -3.14 -3.28
N GLU A 21 13.23 -3.16 -4.55
CA GLU A 21 12.41 -2.59 -5.63
C GLU A 21 11.03 -3.26 -5.70
N ILE A 22 11.02 -4.58 -5.62
CA ILE A 22 9.79 -5.38 -5.68
C ILE A 22 8.90 -5.09 -4.46
N TYR A 23 9.51 -4.95 -3.29
CA TYR A 23 8.79 -4.63 -2.05
C TYR A 23 8.21 -3.21 -2.06
N ASP A 24 9.03 -2.22 -2.42
CA ASP A 24 8.66 -0.80 -2.37
C ASP A 24 7.78 -0.39 -3.57
N ARG A 25 7.99 -1.00 -4.73
CA ARG A 25 7.32 -0.65 -5.99
C ARG A 25 6.81 -1.89 -6.72
N PRO A 26 5.87 -2.62 -6.13
CA PRO A 26 5.33 -3.81 -6.80
C PRO A 26 4.62 -3.41 -8.09
N ALA A 27 4.90 -4.16 -9.16
CA ALA A 27 4.34 -3.88 -10.49
C ALA A 27 2.86 -4.24 -10.60
N THR A 28 2.40 -5.19 -9.78
CA THR A 28 1.01 -5.67 -9.78
C THR A 28 0.52 -5.94 -8.37
N MET A 29 -0.79 -6.03 -8.21
CA MET A 29 -1.41 -6.45 -6.94
C MET A 29 -0.97 -7.86 -6.54
N PHE A 30 -0.78 -8.75 -7.53
CA PHE A 30 -0.26 -10.09 -7.27
C PHE A 30 1.10 -10.05 -6.57
N VAL A 31 2.04 -9.26 -7.09
CA VAL A 31 3.38 -9.12 -6.51
C VAL A 31 3.30 -8.50 -5.10
N ALA A 32 2.48 -7.46 -4.95
CA ALA A 32 2.29 -6.77 -3.67
C ALA A 32 1.74 -7.71 -2.59
N ASP A 33 0.82 -8.60 -2.97
CA ASP A 33 0.22 -9.58 -2.07
C ASP A 33 1.17 -10.75 -1.78
N PHE A 34 1.97 -11.14 -2.76
CA PHE A 34 2.90 -12.28 -2.64
C PHE A 34 4.11 -11.95 -1.76
N ILE A 35 4.63 -10.72 -1.83
CA ILE A 35 5.84 -10.29 -1.13
C ILE A 35 5.47 -9.57 0.17
N GLY A 36 6.00 -10.07 1.28
CA GLY A 36 5.81 -9.47 2.61
C GLY A 36 5.00 -10.36 3.55
N SER A 37 5.23 -10.19 4.84
CA SER A 37 4.52 -10.90 5.90
C SER A 37 4.30 -9.96 7.10
N PRO A 38 3.08 -9.44 7.29
CA PRO A 38 1.89 -9.60 6.45
C PRO A 38 2.05 -8.98 5.06
N PRO A 39 1.22 -9.40 4.09
CA PRO A 39 1.24 -8.80 2.76
C PRO A 39 0.69 -7.37 2.76
N MET A 40 0.79 -6.69 1.61
CA MET A 40 0.23 -5.35 1.44
C MET A 40 -1.28 -5.34 1.67
N ASN A 41 -1.77 -4.33 2.37
CA ASN A 41 -3.20 -4.08 2.51
C ASN A 41 -3.74 -3.38 1.26
N PHE A 42 -4.98 -3.68 0.88
CA PHE A 42 -5.66 -3.02 -0.22
C PHE A 42 -6.97 -2.39 0.26
N LEU A 43 -7.16 -1.12 -0.06
CA LEU A 43 -8.39 -0.38 0.19
C LEU A 43 -8.97 0.06 -1.15
N ARG A 44 -10.25 -0.19 -1.37
CA ARG A 44 -10.91 0.15 -2.63
C ARG A 44 -11.19 1.64 -2.74
N PHE A 45 -11.03 2.17 -3.93
CA PHE A 45 -11.54 3.49 -4.30
C PHE A 45 -11.98 3.45 -5.76
N GLY A 46 -12.80 4.40 -6.15
CA GLY A 46 -13.35 4.46 -7.50
C GLY A 46 -13.04 5.77 -8.18
N GLY A 47 -13.37 5.82 -9.46
CA GLY A 47 -13.16 6.98 -10.32
C GLY A 47 -11.91 6.84 -11.15
N GLY A 48 -11.68 7.82 -12.01
CA GLY A 48 -10.46 7.91 -12.79
C GLY A 48 -9.40 8.70 -12.04
N LEU A 49 -8.19 8.67 -12.58
CA LEU A 49 -7.08 9.49 -12.11
C LEU A 49 -6.57 10.36 -13.24
N ALA A 50 -6.33 11.63 -12.95
CA ALA A 50 -5.67 12.53 -13.88
C ALA A 50 -4.18 12.63 -13.55
N LYS A 51 -3.35 12.68 -14.58
CA LYS A 51 -1.93 13.00 -14.42
C LYS A 51 -1.77 14.27 -13.59
N GLY A 52 -0.95 14.22 -12.56
CA GLY A 52 -0.74 15.33 -11.63
C GLY A 52 -1.61 15.25 -10.36
N ALA A 53 -2.57 14.33 -10.28
CA ALA A 53 -3.39 14.15 -9.09
C ALA A 53 -2.52 13.74 -7.89
N ARG A 54 -2.85 14.29 -6.71
CA ARG A 54 -2.12 14.07 -5.45
C ARG A 54 -3.03 13.61 -4.33
N GLU A 55 -4.29 13.35 -4.62
CA GLU A 55 -5.31 13.03 -3.64
C GLU A 55 -6.32 12.07 -4.22
N ILE A 56 -6.80 11.14 -3.40
CA ILE A 56 -7.92 10.25 -3.71
C ILE A 56 -8.89 10.25 -2.54
N VAL A 57 -10.07 9.69 -2.75
CA VAL A 57 -11.08 9.53 -1.68
C VAL A 57 -11.25 8.05 -1.40
N VAL A 58 -11.02 7.65 -0.15
CA VAL A 58 -11.17 6.27 0.33
C VAL A 58 -12.14 6.30 1.51
N GLN A 59 -13.25 5.58 1.40
CA GLN A 59 -14.26 5.53 2.46
C GLN A 59 -14.74 6.92 2.92
N GLY A 60 -14.89 7.85 1.96
CA GLY A 60 -15.27 9.24 2.24
C GLY A 60 -14.15 10.13 2.79
N ALA A 61 -12.98 9.59 3.05
CA ALA A 61 -11.85 10.35 3.56
C ALA A 61 -10.88 10.72 2.43
N LYS A 62 -10.36 11.93 2.45
CA LYS A 62 -9.30 12.35 1.53
C LYS A 62 -7.97 11.74 1.96
N VAL A 63 -7.28 11.10 1.02
CA VAL A 63 -5.97 10.48 1.24
C VAL A 63 -4.97 11.11 0.26
N VAL A 64 -3.89 11.67 0.79
CA VAL A 64 -2.79 12.20 -0.01
C VAL A 64 -1.97 11.03 -0.54
N VAL A 65 -1.71 11.05 -1.85
CA VAL A 65 -0.98 9.98 -2.55
C VAL A 65 0.22 10.56 -3.29
N PRO A 66 1.20 9.73 -3.69
CA PRO A 66 2.25 10.18 -4.59
C PRO A 66 1.64 10.71 -5.89
N GLU A 67 2.22 11.77 -6.43
CA GLU A 67 1.69 12.41 -7.64
C GLU A 67 1.54 11.41 -8.78
N VAL A 68 0.34 11.35 -9.35
CA VAL A 68 0.00 10.44 -10.45
C VAL A 68 0.69 10.92 -11.73
N ARG A 69 1.34 9.99 -12.45
CA ARG A 69 2.13 10.27 -13.65
C ARG A 69 1.46 9.84 -14.96
N GLU A 70 0.26 9.32 -14.89
CA GLU A 70 -0.50 8.88 -16.07
C GLU A 70 -1.99 9.09 -15.85
N ASP A 71 -2.73 9.26 -16.94
CA ASP A 71 -4.19 9.33 -16.89
C ASP A 71 -4.77 7.92 -16.82
N ILE A 72 -5.73 7.70 -15.92
CA ILE A 72 -6.43 6.43 -15.76
C ILE A 72 -7.92 6.68 -15.94
N ALA A 73 -8.54 5.93 -16.85
CA ALA A 73 -9.97 5.97 -17.08
C ALA A 73 -10.75 5.53 -15.82
N PRO A 74 -11.98 6.02 -15.62
CA PRO A 74 -12.81 5.60 -14.49
C PRO A 74 -12.97 4.08 -14.42
N GLY A 75 -12.85 3.54 -13.21
CA GLY A 75 -12.97 2.11 -12.95
C GLY A 75 -12.65 1.80 -11.48
N ASP A 76 -12.66 0.52 -11.16
CA ASP A 76 -12.31 0.05 -9.82
C ASP A 76 -10.80 0.14 -9.61
N MET A 77 -10.42 0.75 -8.50
CA MET A 77 -9.03 0.99 -8.11
C MET A 77 -8.77 0.42 -6.72
N ALA A 78 -7.50 0.15 -6.43
CA ALA A 78 -7.06 -0.26 -5.10
C ALA A 78 -5.87 0.60 -4.65
N LEU A 79 -5.95 1.06 -3.40
CA LEU A 79 -4.85 1.71 -2.69
C LEU A 79 -4.10 0.63 -1.94
N GLY A 80 -2.80 0.49 -2.17
CA GLY A 80 -1.94 -0.44 -1.47
C GLY A 80 -1.09 0.25 -0.42
N ILE A 81 -1.07 -0.32 0.78
CA ILE A 81 -0.26 0.18 1.90
C ILE A 81 0.32 -0.99 2.70
N ARG A 82 1.63 -0.96 2.96
CA ARG A 82 2.29 -1.93 3.81
C ARG A 82 1.92 -1.72 5.28
N PRO A 83 1.83 -2.78 6.09
CA PRO A 83 1.45 -2.66 7.50
C PRO A 83 2.28 -1.66 8.30
N GLU A 84 3.59 -1.59 8.07
CA GLU A 84 4.52 -0.70 8.78
C GLU A 84 4.39 0.77 8.39
N HIS A 85 3.63 1.08 7.33
CA HIS A 85 3.41 2.45 6.87
C HIS A 85 2.06 3.02 7.33
N ILE A 86 1.38 2.30 8.22
CA ILE A 86 0.15 2.74 8.87
C ILE A 86 0.48 3.13 10.31
N ARG A 87 -0.02 4.27 10.75
CA ARG A 87 0.00 4.66 12.16
C ARG A 87 -1.41 5.07 12.60
N PHE A 88 -1.64 5.12 13.89
CA PHE A 88 -2.91 5.55 14.43
C PHE A 88 -2.89 7.05 14.71
N ASP A 89 -3.94 7.75 14.29
CA ASP A 89 -4.09 9.19 14.46
C ASP A 89 -5.58 9.50 14.59
N ASP A 90 -6.01 9.95 15.76
CA ASP A 90 -7.41 10.23 16.05
C ASP A 90 -8.00 11.35 15.17
N ALA A 91 -7.14 12.20 14.60
CA ALA A 91 -7.55 13.25 13.68
C ALA A 91 -7.90 12.72 12.28
N SER A 92 -7.50 11.50 11.94
CA SER A 92 -7.79 10.92 10.63
C SER A 92 -9.27 10.60 10.47
N LYS A 93 -9.81 10.91 9.30
CA LYS A 93 -11.18 10.56 8.93
C LYS A 93 -11.32 9.14 8.38
N LEU A 94 -10.21 8.50 8.05
CA LEU A 94 -10.20 7.08 7.70
C LEU A 94 -10.22 6.28 8.99
N ARG A 95 -11.35 5.63 9.28
CA ARG A 95 -11.62 5.03 10.58
C ARG A 95 -11.77 3.52 10.50
N GLY A 96 -11.50 2.87 11.61
CA GLY A 96 -11.75 1.44 11.78
C GLY A 96 -11.87 1.08 13.25
N ALA A 97 -12.13 -0.19 13.51
CA ALA A 97 -12.23 -0.73 14.86
C ALA A 97 -11.18 -1.84 15.05
N ILE A 98 -10.52 -1.84 16.21
CA ILE A 98 -9.54 -2.88 16.53
C ILE A 98 -10.25 -4.23 16.61
N TYR A 99 -9.79 -5.17 15.78
CA TYR A 99 -10.29 -6.54 15.73
C TYR A 99 -9.46 -7.48 16.62
N GLY A 100 -8.15 -7.29 16.63
CA GLY A 100 -7.24 -8.11 17.43
C GLY A 100 -5.80 -7.65 17.27
N THR A 101 -4.92 -8.18 18.11
CA THR A 101 -3.49 -7.86 18.11
C THR A 101 -2.65 -9.11 18.24
N GLU A 102 -1.45 -9.10 17.67
CA GLU A 102 -0.45 -10.15 17.78
C GLU A 102 0.89 -9.53 18.16
N TYR A 103 1.42 -9.89 19.31
CA TYR A 103 2.70 -9.37 19.79
C TYR A 103 3.87 -10.11 19.15
N LEU A 104 4.85 -9.35 18.66
CA LEU A 104 6.06 -9.86 18.02
C LEU A 104 7.33 -9.39 18.76
N GLY A 105 7.23 -9.09 20.06
CA GLY A 105 8.33 -8.55 20.86
C GLY A 105 8.34 -7.04 20.88
N THR A 106 9.11 -6.39 20.01
CA THR A 106 9.20 -4.91 19.96
C THR A 106 8.09 -4.25 19.15
N THR A 107 7.41 -5.03 18.32
CA THR A 107 6.26 -4.56 17.53
C THR A 107 5.05 -5.44 17.77
N GLN A 108 3.90 -4.98 17.30
CA GLN A 108 2.68 -5.74 17.26
C GLN A 108 1.99 -5.55 15.91
N ILE A 109 1.31 -6.58 15.45
CA ILE A 109 0.43 -6.51 14.30
C ILE A 109 -0.99 -6.34 14.81
N VAL A 110 -1.62 -5.26 14.36
CA VAL A 110 -2.98 -4.90 14.76
C VAL A 110 -3.91 -5.11 13.57
N ALA A 111 -4.88 -6.00 13.74
CA ALA A 111 -5.94 -6.18 12.76
C ALA A 111 -7.02 -5.11 13.03
N VAL A 112 -7.36 -4.35 11.99
CA VAL A 112 -8.33 -3.26 12.06
C VAL A 112 -9.46 -3.55 11.08
N GLU A 113 -10.68 -3.60 11.56
CA GLU A 113 -11.86 -3.76 10.72
C GLU A 113 -12.26 -2.40 10.14
N THR A 114 -12.32 -2.33 8.82
CA THR A 114 -12.74 -1.14 8.08
C THR A 114 -13.96 -1.47 7.22
N ALA A 115 -14.51 -0.46 6.54
CA ALA A 115 -15.62 -0.66 5.60
C ALA A 115 -15.25 -1.60 4.43
N ASP A 116 -13.95 -1.74 4.10
CA ASP A 116 -13.45 -2.63 3.04
C ASP A 116 -12.93 -3.97 3.57
N GLY A 117 -13.16 -4.26 4.84
CA GLY A 117 -12.67 -5.47 5.47
C GLY A 117 -11.53 -5.22 6.44
N ILE A 118 -10.85 -6.28 6.82
CA ILE A 118 -9.76 -6.23 7.81
C ILE A 118 -8.46 -5.86 7.12
N ILE A 119 -7.77 -4.86 7.66
CA ILE A 119 -6.40 -4.52 7.28
C ILE A 119 -5.48 -4.73 8.49
N LYS A 120 -4.19 -4.81 8.25
CA LYS A 120 -3.19 -5.02 9.30
C LYS A 120 -2.20 -3.87 9.36
N ALA A 121 -1.98 -3.34 10.56
CA ALA A 121 -0.96 -2.33 10.84
C ALA A 121 0.14 -2.94 11.71
N ARG A 122 1.38 -2.58 11.45
CA ARG A 122 2.51 -2.94 12.31
C ARG A 122 2.95 -1.68 13.06
N VAL A 123 2.80 -1.71 14.38
CA VAL A 123 3.07 -0.56 15.25
C VAL A 123 3.94 -0.98 16.44
N PRO A 124 4.55 -0.04 17.17
CA PRO A 124 5.31 -0.38 18.38
C PRO A 124 4.47 -1.15 19.40
N ALA A 125 5.09 -2.12 20.07
CA ALA A 125 4.41 -2.99 21.02
C ALA A 125 3.88 -2.26 22.27
N GLU A 126 4.47 -1.11 22.61
CA GLU A 126 4.03 -0.30 23.75
C GLU A 126 2.72 0.46 23.55
N ILE A 127 2.24 0.59 22.30
CA ILE A 127 0.93 1.19 22.03
C ILE A 127 -0.15 0.25 22.55
N ARG A 128 -0.97 0.73 23.47
CA ARG A 128 -2.03 -0.07 24.10
C ARG A 128 -3.35 0.12 23.35
N LEU A 129 -3.88 -0.99 22.86
CA LEU A 129 -5.11 -1.02 22.08
C LEU A 129 -5.99 -2.15 22.60
N ALA A 130 -7.27 -1.92 22.69
CA ALA A 130 -8.25 -2.92 23.10
C ALA A 130 -9.17 -3.25 21.92
N THR A 131 -9.56 -4.52 21.82
CA THR A 131 -10.55 -4.98 20.84
C THR A 131 -11.82 -4.15 20.95
N GLY A 132 -12.30 -3.65 19.82
CA GLY A 132 -13.48 -2.78 19.76
C GLY A 132 -13.17 -1.28 19.81
N ASP A 133 -11.96 -0.88 20.18
CA ASP A 133 -11.56 0.53 20.13
C ASP A 133 -11.69 1.08 18.71
N HIS A 134 -12.27 2.28 18.58
CA HIS A 134 -12.30 3.00 17.31
C HIS A 134 -11.01 3.81 17.14
N VAL A 135 -10.39 3.69 15.97
CA VAL A 135 -9.12 4.34 15.67
C VAL A 135 -9.18 5.06 14.33
N GLY A 136 -8.42 6.14 14.21
CA GLY A 136 -8.12 6.77 12.93
C GLY A 136 -6.84 6.19 12.35
N LEU A 137 -6.79 6.03 11.04
CA LEU A 137 -5.65 5.46 10.32
C LEU A 137 -4.97 6.56 9.52
N ALA A 138 -3.70 6.80 9.80
CA ALA A 138 -2.87 7.70 9.01
C ALA A 138 -1.91 6.86 8.16
N LEU A 139 -1.92 7.14 6.86
CA LEU A 139 -1.13 6.41 5.88
C LEU A 139 0.05 7.27 5.45
N SER A 140 1.24 6.66 5.38
CA SER A 140 2.44 7.37 4.91
C SER A 140 2.30 7.65 3.40
N SER A 141 1.98 8.87 3.02
CA SER A 141 1.64 9.26 1.65
C SER A 141 2.71 8.90 0.62
N ALA A 142 3.99 9.03 0.98
CA ALA A 142 5.11 8.70 0.10
C ALA A 142 5.29 7.20 -0.15
N ARG A 143 4.58 6.34 0.58
CA ARG A 143 4.72 4.88 0.53
C ARG A 143 3.51 4.17 -0.06
N LEU A 144 2.55 4.91 -0.57
CA LEU A 144 1.33 4.34 -1.14
C LEU A 144 1.54 3.91 -2.57
N SER A 145 0.95 2.77 -2.93
CA SER A 145 0.84 2.29 -4.30
C SER A 145 -0.61 2.36 -4.75
N LEU A 146 -0.83 2.70 -6.01
CA LEU A 146 -2.16 2.71 -6.62
C LEU A 146 -2.21 1.65 -7.70
N PHE A 147 -3.31 0.92 -7.77
CA PHE A 147 -3.49 -0.17 -8.74
C PHE A 147 -4.82 -0.05 -9.46
N GLU A 148 -4.84 -0.43 -10.73
CA GLU A 148 -6.08 -0.73 -11.46
C GLU A 148 -6.53 -2.13 -11.05
N LYS A 149 -7.72 -2.25 -10.48
CA LYS A 149 -8.17 -3.52 -9.92
C LYS A 149 -8.45 -4.58 -11.01
N GLY A 150 -8.96 -4.16 -12.15
CA GLY A 150 -9.27 -5.07 -13.25
C GLY A 150 -8.06 -5.76 -13.86
N SER A 151 -6.99 -5.01 -14.12
CA SER A 151 -5.73 -5.54 -14.67
C SER A 151 -4.76 -5.99 -13.57
N GLY A 152 -4.92 -5.47 -12.36
CA GLY A 152 -3.96 -5.64 -11.27
C GLY A 152 -2.70 -4.79 -11.42
N ARG A 153 -2.57 -4.00 -12.47
CA ARG A 153 -1.39 -3.20 -12.79
C ARG A 153 -1.22 -2.00 -11.86
N ALA A 154 0.01 -1.75 -11.42
CA ALA A 154 0.34 -0.53 -10.68
C ALA A 154 0.19 0.71 -11.57
N VAL A 155 -0.43 1.75 -11.04
CA VAL A 155 -0.46 3.07 -11.65
C VAL A 155 0.90 3.73 -11.46
N ARG A 156 1.45 4.32 -12.52
CA ARG A 156 2.72 5.05 -12.41
C ARG A 156 2.50 6.33 -11.62
N THR A 157 3.31 6.50 -10.58
CA THR A 157 3.29 7.67 -9.70
C THR A 157 4.71 8.14 -9.42
N ALA A 158 4.86 9.19 -8.60
CA ALA A 158 6.17 9.72 -8.20
C ALA A 158 7.08 8.68 -7.52
N ILE A 159 6.54 7.62 -6.92
CA ILE A 159 7.37 6.55 -6.32
C ILE A 159 8.24 5.83 -7.36
N HIS A 160 7.83 5.86 -8.62
CA HIS A 160 8.57 5.22 -9.72
C HIS A 160 9.66 6.10 -10.32
N ASP A 161 9.66 7.41 -10.05
CA ASP A 161 10.62 8.38 -10.61
C ASP A 161 12.05 8.07 -10.14
N VAL A 162 12.23 7.68 -8.87
CA VAL A 162 13.54 7.38 -8.27
C VAL A 162 14.25 6.25 -9.01
N ALA A 163 13.51 5.28 -9.54
CA ALA A 163 14.06 4.15 -10.29
C ALA A 163 14.58 4.58 -11.67
N SER A 164 13.90 5.52 -12.33
CA SER A 164 14.32 6.03 -13.65
C SER A 164 15.56 6.92 -13.54
N GLU A 165 15.64 7.76 -12.50
CA GLU A 165 16.81 8.62 -12.26
C GLU A 165 18.08 7.80 -12.00
N ARG A 166 17.99 6.72 -11.20
CA ARG A 166 19.12 5.83 -10.95
C ARG A 166 19.59 5.10 -12.21
N ARG A 167 18.67 4.73 -13.09
CA ARG A 167 19.03 4.11 -14.38
C ARG A 167 19.75 5.09 -15.31
N ALA A 168 19.33 6.35 -15.31
CA ALA A 168 19.95 7.41 -16.11
C ALA A 168 21.36 7.76 -15.61
N GLN A 169 21.64 7.62 -14.30
CA GLN A 169 22.96 7.87 -13.72
C GLN A 169 23.95 6.73 -13.93
N HIS A 170 23.50 5.54 -14.26
CA HIS A 170 24.32 4.34 -14.46
C HIS A 170 24.32 3.83 -15.91
N GLY A 171 23.70 4.59 -16.79
CA GLY A 171 23.63 4.28 -18.23
C GLY A 171 24.76 4.88 -19.04
#